data_48324ac50d9634b906e45c4d4f2d3855
#
_entry.id   48324ac50d9634b906e45c4d4f2d3855
#
_cell.length_a   1.000
_cell.length_b   1.000
_cell.length_c   1.000
_cell.angle_alpha   90.00
_cell.angle_beta   90.00
_cell.angle_gamma   90.00
#
_symmetry.space_group_name_H-M   'P 1'
#
loop_
_entity.id
_entity.type
_entity.pdbx_description
1 polymer ?
#
loop_
_entity_poly.entity_id
_entity_poly.type
_entity_poly.pdbx_seq_one_letter_code
_entity_poly.pdbx_strand_id
1 'polypeptide(L)'
;GERNSFSKTDKEATFMRMKEDYMRNGQLKPGYNLQIGVISEYIVSYDIFHNPSDTKTLIPFLEKIKSQNIEVKNIVADAGYESISNYEYLKINNYVSYIKPIYYEKSKTRKYMKDLNRVENLEYNEEENRLFRKDGLELEFLYYGKDKKTIYFRNPETEKKVRYNYKFRKLSKESKDNIESEFGKQLRMNRSIQVEGAFAVIKEDMKLRKLKVRGKNSVKREIALFCIAYNFNRYI
;
A
#
# COMPACT_ATOMS: atom_id res chain seq x y z
N GLY A 1 -12.03 -15.54 17.33
CA GLY A 1 -11.50 -15.61 15.97
C GLY A 1 -10.25 -16.50 15.92
N GLU A 2 -9.97 -17.02 14.79
CA GLU A 2 -8.89 -18.01 14.49
C GLU A 2 -7.47 -17.41 14.53
N ARG A 3 -7.12 -16.64 15.55
CA ARG A 3 -5.77 -16.11 15.71
C ARG A 3 -4.91 -17.05 16.54
N ASN A 4 -3.71 -17.38 16.04
CA ASN A 4 -2.75 -18.25 16.73
C ASN A 4 -2.10 -17.59 17.96
N SER A 5 -2.21 -16.26 18.09
CA SER A 5 -1.67 -15.51 19.22
C SER A 5 -2.47 -14.24 19.49
N PHE A 6 -2.55 -13.85 20.74
CA PHE A 6 -3.18 -12.61 21.18
C PHE A 6 -2.45 -12.01 22.39
N SER A 7 -2.57 -10.71 22.56
CA SER A 7 -2.02 -10.03 23.74
C SER A 7 -2.89 -10.31 24.96
N LYS A 8 -2.25 -10.68 26.08
CA LYS A 8 -2.97 -10.89 27.36
C LYS A 8 -3.63 -9.60 27.86
N THR A 9 -3.08 -8.45 27.52
CA THR A 9 -3.55 -7.14 27.99
C THR A 9 -4.57 -6.48 27.07
N ASP A 10 -4.53 -6.79 25.77
CA ASP A 10 -5.50 -6.32 24.78
C ASP A 10 -5.73 -7.41 23.73
N LYS A 11 -6.81 -8.17 23.91
CA LYS A 11 -7.15 -9.32 23.05
C LYS A 11 -7.50 -8.90 21.61
N GLU A 12 -7.86 -7.64 21.39
CA GLU A 12 -8.21 -7.12 20.06
C GLU A 12 -6.98 -6.63 19.29
N ALA A 13 -5.88 -6.31 19.98
CA ALA A 13 -4.63 -5.91 19.33
C ALA A 13 -3.98 -7.09 18.59
N THR A 14 -3.30 -6.81 17.49
CA THR A 14 -2.58 -7.79 16.69
C THR A 14 -1.07 -7.61 16.88
N PHE A 15 -0.33 -8.70 17.00
CA PHE A 15 1.12 -8.65 17.02
C PHE A 15 1.65 -8.22 15.67
N MET A 16 2.38 -7.11 15.64
CA MET A 16 2.98 -6.55 14.44
C MET A 16 4.36 -5.96 14.71
N ARG A 17 5.17 -5.88 13.66
CA ARG A 17 6.48 -5.22 13.74
C ARG A 17 6.27 -3.71 13.77
N MET A 18 6.82 -3.05 14.78
CA MET A 18 6.77 -1.59 14.88
C MET A 18 7.84 -0.94 14.01
N LYS A 19 7.53 0.22 13.42
CA LYS A 19 8.53 1.02 12.67
C LYS A 19 9.68 1.46 13.57
N GLU A 20 9.37 1.84 14.82
CA GLU A 20 10.32 2.26 15.83
C GLU A 20 10.63 1.07 16.74
N ASP A 21 11.57 0.25 16.31
CA ASP A 21 12.14 -0.80 17.14
C ASP A 21 13.48 -0.31 17.72
N TYR A 22 13.40 0.39 18.88
CA TYR A 22 14.58 0.91 19.55
C TYR A 22 15.60 -0.17 19.92
N MET A 23 15.15 -1.39 20.15
CA MET A 23 16.00 -2.52 20.49
C MET A 23 16.56 -3.24 19.25
N ARG A 24 16.10 -2.89 18.05
CA ARG A 24 16.47 -3.50 16.76
C ARG A 24 16.46 -5.04 16.74
N ASN A 25 15.64 -5.65 17.59
CA ASN A 25 15.54 -7.11 17.74
C ASN A 25 14.40 -7.72 16.92
N GLY A 26 13.65 -6.91 16.16
CA GLY A 26 12.54 -7.36 15.33
C GLY A 26 11.34 -7.90 16.12
N GLN A 27 11.27 -7.61 17.41
CA GLN A 27 10.20 -8.10 18.29
C GLN A 27 8.83 -7.60 17.84
N LEU A 28 7.87 -8.52 17.74
CA LEU A 28 6.48 -8.18 17.50
C LEU A 28 5.86 -7.60 18.77
N LYS A 29 5.15 -6.49 18.62
CA LYS A 29 4.40 -5.86 19.71
C LYS A 29 2.92 -5.81 19.38
N PRO A 30 2.02 -5.93 20.37
CA PRO A 30 0.59 -5.75 20.13
C PRO A 30 0.30 -4.32 19.75
N GLY A 31 -0.47 -4.14 18.68
CA GLY A 31 -0.80 -2.83 18.13
C GLY A 31 -1.96 -2.88 17.15
N TYR A 32 -2.28 -1.72 16.64
CA TYR A 32 -3.29 -1.49 15.60
C TYR A 32 -2.63 -0.78 14.43
N ASN A 33 -3.04 -1.13 13.23
CA ASN A 33 -2.63 -0.42 12.02
C ASN A 33 -3.56 0.80 11.84
N LEU A 34 -3.03 2.00 12.08
CA LEU A 34 -3.76 3.26 11.94
C LEU A 34 -3.67 3.77 10.51
N GLN A 35 -4.82 4.02 9.91
CA GLN A 35 -4.97 4.69 8.61
C GLN A 35 -5.55 6.09 8.82
N ILE A 36 -4.98 7.09 8.15
CA ILE A 36 -5.51 8.45 8.10
C ILE A 36 -5.69 8.89 6.65
N GLY A 37 -6.78 9.57 6.35
CA GLY A 37 -7.03 10.26 5.09
C GLY A 37 -6.85 11.76 5.30
N VAL A 38 -5.98 12.38 4.51
CA VAL A 38 -5.65 13.80 4.61
C VAL A 38 -6.01 14.49 3.30
N ILE A 39 -6.71 15.62 3.39
CA ILE A 39 -7.03 16.50 2.27
C ILE A 39 -6.69 17.92 2.70
N SER A 40 -5.90 18.64 1.91
CA SER A 40 -5.51 20.04 2.20
C SER A 40 -5.01 20.23 3.64
N GLU A 41 -4.15 19.32 4.09
CA GLU A 41 -3.55 19.27 5.44
C GLU A 41 -4.49 18.87 6.59
N TYR A 42 -5.80 18.72 6.36
CA TYR A 42 -6.75 18.26 7.38
C TYR A 42 -6.96 16.76 7.34
N ILE A 43 -7.02 16.12 8.50
CA ILE A 43 -7.42 14.72 8.63
C ILE A 43 -8.93 14.63 8.48
N VAL A 44 -9.39 14.15 7.32
CA VAL A 44 -10.82 14.02 6.99
C VAL A 44 -11.42 12.69 7.39
N SER A 45 -10.59 11.66 7.53
CA SER A 45 -11.01 10.34 8.01
C SER A 45 -9.85 9.60 8.66
N TYR A 46 -10.16 8.70 9.58
CA TYR A 46 -9.20 7.79 10.20
C TYR A 46 -9.87 6.45 10.47
N ASP A 47 -9.11 5.38 10.53
CA ASP A 47 -9.56 4.08 11.06
C ASP A 47 -8.39 3.25 11.57
N ILE A 48 -8.70 2.20 12.36
CA ILE A 48 -7.72 1.26 12.86
C ILE A 48 -8.06 -0.15 12.41
N PHE A 49 -7.03 -0.88 12.01
CA PHE A 49 -7.15 -2.22 11.46
C PHE A 49 -6.30 -3.23 12.23
N HIS A 50 -6.75 -4.48 12.25
CA HIS A 50 -5.99 -5.60 12.82
C HIS A 50 -4.94 -6.16 11.85
N ASN A 51 -5.04 -5.82 10.57
CA ASN A 51 -4.11 -6.30 9.55
C ASN A 51 -2.79 -5.56 9.65
N PRO A 52 -1.65 -6.25 9.84
CA PRO A 52 -0.34 -5.62 9.88
C PRO A 52 0.09 -5.02 8.53
N SER A 53 -0.47 -5.55 7.43
CA SER A 53 -0.18 -5.10 6.06
C SER A 53 -1.22 -4.09 5.59
N ASP A 54 -0.76 -3.02 4.96
CA ASP A 54 -1.60 -1.95 4.41
C ASP A 54 -2.39 -2.40 3.17
N THR A 55 -1.96 -3.46 2.48
CA THR A 55 -2.65 -4.00 1.30
C THR A 55 -4.12 -4.35 1.55
N LYS A 56 -4.46 -4.74 2.78
CA LYS A 56 -5.83 -5.14 3.15
C LYS A 56 -6.64 -4.02 3.80
N THR A 57 -6.05 -2.84 3.99
CA THR A 57 -6.71 -1.73 4.70
C THR A 57 -7.27 -0.68 3.77
N LEU A 58 -6.76 -0.58 2.53
CA LEU A 58 -7.16 0.47 1.60
C LEU A 58 -8.66 0.41 1.26
N ILE A 59 -9.14 -0.73 0.80
CA ILE A 59 -10.54 -0.90 0.37
C ILE A 59 -11.51 -0.55 1.51
N PRO A 60 -11.44 -1.20 2.70
CA PRO A 60 -12.37 -0.86 3.78
C PRO A 60 -12.22 0.58 4.28
N PHE A 61 -11.04 1.18 4.15
CA PHE A 61 -10.85 2.59 4.50
C PHE A 61 -11.52 3.53 3.48
N LEU A 62 -11.41 3.25 2.17
CA LEU A 62 -12.09 4.02 1.13
C LEU A 62 -13.61 3.85 1.20
N GLU A 63 -14.12 2.67 1.51
CA GLU A 63 -15.56 2.46 1.76
C GLU A 63 -16.06 3.30 2.94
N LYS A 64 -15.27 3.42 4.00
CA LYS A 64 -15.57 4.32 5.11
C LYS A 64 -15.62 5.78 4.66
N ILE A 65 -14.63 6.26 3.90
CA ILE A 65 -14.59 7.63 3.37
C ILE A 65 -15.85 7.89 2.53
N LYS A 66 -16.20 6.94 1.66
CA LYS A 66 -17.43 7.00 0.85
C LYS A 66 -18.70 7.08 1.70
N SER A 67 -18.79 6.30 2.78
CA SER A 67 -19.91 6.33 3.72
C SER A 67 -20.05 7.65 4.49
N GLN A 68 -18.98 8.43 4.56
CA GLN A 68 -18.96 9.78 5.15
C GLN A 68 -19.32 10.88 4.14
N ASN A 69 -19.73 10.52 2.91
CA ASN A 69 -20.02 11.44 1.80
C ASN A 69 -18.85 12.37 1.45
N ILE A 70 -17.62 11.90 1.64
CA ILE A 70 -16.41 12.62 1.25
C ILE A 70 -16.05 12.21 -0.18
N GLU A 71 -16.18 13.13 -1.10
CA GLU A 71 -15.83 12.90 -2.50
C GLU A 71 -14.31 13.00 -2.70
N VAL A 72 -13.73 11.94 -3.25
CA VAL A 72 -12.31 11.87 -3.62
C VAL A 72 -12.19 11.28 -5.02
N LYS A 73 -11.21 11.75 -5.78
CA LYS A 73 -10.93 11.26 -7.14
C LYS A 73 -9.54 10.62 -7.23
N ASN A 74 -8.57 11.24 -6.61
CA ASN A 74 -7.17 10.84 -6.69
C ASN A 74 -6.75 10.17 -5.38
N ILE A 75 -6.25 8.94 -5.47
CA ILE A 75 -5.79 8.17 -4.31
C ILE A 75 -4.28 8.08 -4.35
N VAL A 76 -3.62 8.81 -3.45
CA VAL A 76 -2.16 8.84 -3.32
C VAL A 76 -1.75 8.02 -2.12
N ALA A 77 -1.01 6.93 -2.34
CA ALA A 77 -0.64 6.02 -1.27
C ALA A 77 0.77 5.43 -1.46
N ASP A 78 1.31 4.86 -0.39
CA ASP A 78 2.60 4.20 -0.38
C ASP A 78 2.61 2.85 -1.11
N ALA A 79 3.81 2.35 -1.35
CA ALA A 79 4.03 1.03 -1.93
C ALA A 79 3.44 -0.12 -1.08
N GLY A 80 3.24 0.09 0.23
CA GLY A 80 2.58 -0.87 1.11
C GLY A 80 1.14 -1.20 0.73
N TYR A 81 0.49 -0.33 -0.05
CA TYR A 81 -0.88 -0.54 -0.54
C TYR A 81 -0.95 -1.23 -1.91
N GLU A 82 0.21 -1.47 -2.56
CA GLU A 82 0.22 -2.08 -3.88
C GLU A 82 -0.33 -3.50 -3.85
N SER A 83 -1.45 -3.73 -4.52
CA SER A 83 -2.02 -5.07 -4.76
C SER A 83 -2.98 -5.04 -5.95
N ILE A 84 -3.19 -6.20 -6.58
CA ILE A 84 -4.14 -6.30 -7.68
C ILE A 84 -5.57 -5.92 -7.23
N SER A 85 -5.98 -6.37 -6.05
CA SER A 85 -7.31 -6.09 -5.52
C SER A 85 -7.54 -4.59 -5.29
N ASN A 86 -6.52 -3.88 -4.77
CA ASN A 86 -6.62 -2.43 -4.58
C ASN A 86 -6.70 -1.70 -5.92
N TYR A 87 -5.86 -2.05 -6.89
CA TYR A 87 -5.93 -1.45 -8.22
C TYR A 87 -7.26 -1.72 -8.92
N GLU A 88 -7.77 -2.96 -8.89
CA GLU A 88 -9.08 -3.31 -9.46
C GLU A 88 -10.20 -2.51 -8.79
N TYR A 89 -10.18 -2.41 -7.45
CA TYR A 89 -11.17 -1.63 -6.71
C TYR A 89 -11.15 -0.14 -7.10
N LEU A 90 -9.95 0.46 -7.19
CA LEU A 90 -9.82 1.86 -7.60
C LEU A 90 -10.38 2.06 -9.01
N LYS A 91 -10.05 1.17 -9.94
CA LYS A 91 -10.53 1.24 -11.33
C LYS A 91 -12.05 1.13 -11.44
N ILE A 92 -12.66 0.17 -10.73
CA ILE A 92 -14.12 -0.07 -10.72
C ILE A 92 -14.86 1.14 -10.14
N ASN A 93 -14.31 1.80 -9.13
CA ASN A 93 -14.93 2.97 -8.49
C ASN A 93 -14.51 4.31 -9.13
N ASN A 94 -13.86 4.30 -10.29
CA ASN A 94 -13.41 5.50 -11.01
C ASN A 94 -12.43 6.39 -10.23
N TYR A 95 -11.67 5.80 -9.31
CA TYR A 95 -10.56 6.49 -8.65
C TYR A 95 -9.31 6.43 -9.52
N VAL A 96 -8.56 7.52 -9.57
CA VAL A 96 -7.25 7.57 -10.20
C VAL A 96 -6.18 7.15 -9.20
N SER A 97 -5.43 6.10 -9.55
CA SER A 97 -4.39 5.53 -8.69
C SER A 97 -3.07 6.29 -8.82
N TYR A 98 -2.54 6.73 -7.69
CA TYR A 98 -1.19 7.24 -7.50
C TYR A 98 -0.46 6.42 -6.42
N ILE A 99 -0.61 5.09 -6.47
CA ILE A 99 0.09 4.17 -5.58
C ILE A 99 1.49 3.94 -6.13
N LYS A 100 2.51 4.17 -5.29
CA LYS A 100 3.89 3.92 -5.68
C LYS A 100 4.15 2.41 -5.81
N PRO A 101 4.59 1.89 -6.99
CA PRO A 101 4.94 0.48 -7.11
C PRO A 101 6.09 0.09 -6.18
N ILE A 102 6.07 -1.13 -5.65
CA ILE A 102 7.09 -1.65 -4.72
C ILE A 102 8.50 -1.59 -5.33
N TYR A 103 8.60 -1.81 -6.64
CA TYR A 103 9.88 -1.79 -7.35
C TYR A 103 10.33 -0.38 -7.80
N TYR A 104 9.52 0.66 -7.59
CA TYR A 104 9.70 2.00 -8.19
C TYR A 104 11.10 2.60 -7.95
N GLU A 105 11.59 2.61 -6.71
CA GLU A 105 12.92 3.17 -6.44
C GLU A 105 14.05 2.28 -7.00
N LYS A 106 13.87 0.96 -6.91
CA LYS A 106 14.83 0.01 -7.46
C LYS A 106 14.90 0.07 -8.97
N SER A 107 13.77 0.32 -9.65
CA SER A 107 13.69 0.38 -11.11
C SER A 107 14.51 1.52 -11.73
N LYS A 108 14.89 2.52 -10.96
CA LYS A 108 15.76 3.64 -11.37
C LYS A 108 17.25 3.27 -11.39
N THR A 109 17.63 2.16 -10.77
CA THR A 109 19.03 1.75 -10.70
C THR A 109 19.48 1.06 -11.99
N ARG A 110 20.73 1.36 -12.43
CA ARG A 110 21.31 0.71 -13.63
C ARG A 110 21.31 -0.82 -13.53
N LYS A 111 21.55 -1.36 -12.33
CA LYS A 111 21.53 -2.80 -12.09
C LYS A 111 20.16 -3.41 -12.37
N TYR A 112 19.10 -2.75 -11.92
CA TYR A 112 17.73 -3.21 -12.14
C TYR A 112 17.31 -3.13 -13.61
N MET A 113 17.65 -2.03 -14.29
CA MET A 113 17.32 -1.84 -15.72
C MET A 113 18.04 -2.84 -16.62
N LYS A 114 19.27 -3.26 -16.26
CA LYS A 114 20.05 -4.25 -17.01
C LYS A 114 19.65 -5.69 -16.72
N ASP A 115 18.89 -5.96 -15.66
CA ASP A 115 18.46 -7.31 -15.31
C ASP A 115 17.27 -7.73 -16.20
N LEU A 116 17.59 -8.41 -17.30
CA LEU A 116 16.61 -8.87 -18.28
C LEU A 116 15.59 -9.87 -17.72
N ASN A 117 15.92 -10.53 -16.61
CA ASN A 117 15.05 -11.54 -15.99
C ASN A 117 14.05 -10.95 -14.98
N ARG A 118 14.05 -9.64 -14.77
CA ARG A 118 13.03 -8.99 -13.93
C ARG A 118 11.68 -9.00 -14.61
N VAL A 119 10.67 -9.41 -13.86
CA VAL A 119 9.28 -9.51 -14.36
C VAL A 119 8.78 -8.16 -14.89
N GLU A 120 9.26 -7.05 -14.33
CA GLU A 120 8.94 -5.68 -14.76
C GLU A 120 9.60 -5.30 -16.09
N ASN A 121 10.64 -6.02 -16.50
CA ASN A 121 11.37 -5.83 -17.75
C ASN A 121 10.93 -6.80 -18.88
N LEU A 122 9.96 -7.67 -18.59
CA LEU A 122 9.40 -8.58 -19.58
C LEU A 122 8.27 -7.92 -20.36
N GLU A 123 8.13 -8.29 -21.61
CA GLU A 123 7.12 -7.81 -22.53
C GLU A 123 6.12 -8.94 -22.85
N TYR A 124 4.84 -8.67 -22.60
CA TYR A 124 3.78 -9.66 -22.80
C TYR A 124 2.93 -9.29 -23.99
N ASN A 125 2.85 -10.24 -24.93
CA ASN A 125 1.91 -10.17 -26.05
C ASN A 125 0.59 -10.80 -25.61
N GLU A 126 -0.46 -9.97 -25.51
CA GLU A 126 -1.78 -10.40 -25.05
C GLU A 126 -2.51 -11.25 -26.08
N GLU A 127 -2.33 -10.98 -27.37
CA GLU A 127 -3.01 -11.68 -28.46
C GLU A 127 -2.51 -13.13 -28.60
N GLU A 128 -1.19 -13.31 -28.47
CA GLU A 128 -0.56 -14.62 -28.60
C GLU A 128 -0.36 -15.34 -27.26
N ASN A 129 -0.63 -14.66 -26.13
CA ASN A 129 -0.36 -15.15 -24.77
C ASN A 129 1.11 -15.57 -24.57
N ARG A 130 2.04 -14.77 -25.10
CA ARG A 130 3.49 -15.03 -25.09
C ARG A 130 4.21 -13.98 -24.27
N LEU A 131 5.27 -14.39 -23.59
CA LEU A 131 6.08 -13.51 -22.73
C LEU A 131 7.52 -13.47 -23.23
N PHE A 132 8.03 -12.28 -23.47
CA PHE A 132 9.35 -12.06 -24.04
C PHE A 132 10.24 -11.26 -23.06
N ARG A 133 11.50 -11.56 -23.11
CA ARG A 133 12.57 -10.74 -22.58
C ARG A 133 12.94 -9.64 -23.59
N LYS A 134 13.42 -8.48 -23.15
CA LYS A 134 13.78 -7.35 -24.05
C LYS A 134 14.81 -7.67 -25.13
N ASP A 135 15.60 -8.71 -24.96
CA ASP A 135 16.55 -9.19 -25.96
C ASP A 135 15.94 -10.19 -26.94
N GLY A 136 14.63 -10.38 -26.89
CA GLY A 136 13.89 -11.24 -27.81
C GLY A 136 13.73 -12.69 -27.37
N LEU A 137 14.34 -13.09 -26.24
CA LEU A 137 14.14 -14.44 -25.71
C LEU A 137 12.71 -14.66 -25.28
N GLU A 138 12.04 -15.66 -25.86
CA GLU A 138 10.71 -16.08 -25.46
C GLU A 138 10.76 -16.99 -24.23
N LEU A 139 9.88 -16.76 -23.25
CA LEU A 139 9.70 -17.63 -22.11
C LEU A 139 8.64 -18.71 -22.42
N GLU A 140 8.93 -19.94 -22.02
CA GLU A 140 8.04 -21.08 -22.26
C GLU A 140 6.80 -20.99 -21.36
N PHE A 141 5.62 -21.10 -21.93
CA PHE A 141 4.39 -21.22 -21.17
C PHE A 141 4.35 -22.53 -20.39
N LEU A 142 3.95 -22.47 -19.12
CA LEU A 142 3.78 -23.67 -18.29
C LEU A 142 2.30 -23.94 -18.02
N TYR A 143 1.64 -23.06 -17.30
CA TYR A 143 0.23 -23.22 -16.92
C TYR A 143 -0.37 -21.94 -16.35
N TYR A 144 -1.67 -21.88 -16.27
CA TYR A 144 -2.40 -20.86 -15.54
C TYR A 144 -2.49 -21.19 -14.05
N GLY A 145 -2.33 -20.18 -13.20
CA GLY A 145 -2.58 -20.30 -11.77
C GLY A 145 -4.05 -20.61 -11.44
N LYS A 146 -4.30 -21.02 -10.20
CA LYS A 146 -5.67 -21.32 -9.71
C LYS A 146 -6.65 -20.14 -9.89
N ASP A 147 -6.15 -18.92 -9.83
CA ASP A 147 -6.90 -17.68 -10.01
C ASP A 147 -7.23 -17.36 -11.49
N LYS A 148 -6.75 -18.17 -12.42
CA LYS A 148 -6.83 -17.97 -13.89
C LYS A 148 -6.34 -16.61 -14.39
N LYS A 149 -5.82 -15.76 -13.50
CA LYS A 149 -5.27 -14.43 -13.81
C LYS A 149 -3.74 -14.42 -13.78
N THR A 150 -3.15 -15.38 -13.10
CA THR A 150 -1.70 -15.56 -13.01
C THR A 150 -1.26 -16.63 -13.98
N ILE A 151 -0.23 -16.32 -14.76
CA ILE A 151 0.36 -17.23 -15.73
C ILE A 151 1.77 -17.55 -15.24
N TYR A 152 2.16 -18.80 -15.38
CA TYR A 152 3.49 -19.26 -15.07
C TYR A 152 4.23 -19.62 -16.34
N PHE A 153 5.43 -19.05 -16.46
CA PHE A 153 6.36 -19.29 -17.55
C PHE A 153 7.66 -19.87 -17.01
N ARG A 154 8.46 -20.47 -17.85
CA ARG A 154 9.83 -20.90 -17.57
C ARG A 154 10.79 -20.12 -18.44
N ASN A 155 11.86 -19.62 -17.84
CA ASN A 155 12.97 -19.05 -18.60
C ASN A 155 13.86 -20.19 -19.10
N PRO A 156 14.00 -20.39 -20.42
CA PRO A 156 14.73 -21.54 -20.97
C PRO A 156 16.25 -21.51 -20.68
N GLU A 157 16.84 -20.33 -20.45
CA GLU A 157 18.27 -20.22 -20.12
C GLU A 157 18.56 -20.52 -18.66
N THR A 158 17.68 -20.11 -17.75
CA THR A 158 17.94 -20.19 -16.30
C THR A 158 17.11 -21.26 -15.60
N GLU A 159 16.24 -21.93 -16.33
CA GLU A 159 15.25 -22.92 -15.81
C GLU A 159 14.31 -22.37 -14.73
N LYS A 160 14.40 -21.07 -14.45
CA LYS A 160 13.62 -20.45 -13.38
C LYS A 160 12.19 -20.23 -13.82
N LYS A 161 11.28 -20.54 -12.88
CA LYS A 161 9.86 -20.28 -13.02
C LYS A 161 9.57 -18.79 -12.80
N VAL A 162 8.84 -18.19 -13.73
CA VAL A 162 8.42 -16.79 -13.68
C VAL A 162 6.91 -16.74 -13.49
N ARG A 163 6.48 -16.05 -12.46
CA ARG A 163 5.06 -15.76 -12.20
C ARG A 163 4.70 -14.42 -12.83
N TYR A 164 3.75 -14.42 -13.74
CA TYR A 164 3.31 -13.23 -14.44
C TYR A 164 1.81 -13.01 -14.27
N ASN A 165 1.41 -11.79 -13.96
CA ASN A 165 0.00 -11.38 -13.94
C ASN A 165 -0.15 -10.13 -14.79
N TYR A 166 -0.66 -10.30 -16.00
CA TYR A 166 -0.80 -9.23 -16.98
C TYR A 166 -1.64 -8.06 -16.44
N LYS A 167 -2.80 -8.36 -15.87
CA LYS A 167 -3.71 -7.33 -15.36
C LYS A 167 -3.05 -6.50 -14.24
N PHE A 168 -2.36 -7.16 -13.32
CA PHE A 168 -1.60 -6.47 -12.28
C PHE A 168 -0.51 -5.57 -12.88
N ARG A 169 0.25 -6.06 -13.86
CA ARG A 169 1.31 -5.29 -14.52
C ARG A 169 0.78 -4.07 -15.24
N LYS A 170 -0.34 -4.20 -15.97
CA LYS A 170 -1.00 -3.10 -16.64
C LYS A 170 -1.44 -2.00 -15.66
N LEU A 171 -2.11 -2.38 -14.57
CA LEU A 171 -2.59 -1.43 -13.56
C LEU A 171 -1.44 -0.80 -12.76
N SER A 172 -0.41 -1.58 -12.42
CA SER A 172 0.79 -1.07 -11.75
C SER A 172 1.56 -0.08 -12.64
N LYS A 173 1.63 -0.35 -13.95
CA LYS A 173 2.22 0.57 -14.93
C LYS A 173 1.40 1.85 -15.06
N GLU A 174 0.08 1.77 -15.19
CA GLU A 174 -0.83 2.93 -15.20
C GLU A 174 -0.63 3.81 -13.95
N SER A 175 -0.55 3.19 -12.76
CA SER A 175 -0.26 3.92 -11.53
C SER A 175 1.13 4.54 -11.52
N LYS A 176 2.14 3.84 -12.08
CA LYS A 176 3.49 4.37 -12.25
C LYS A 176 3.50 5.59 -13.16
N ASP A 177 2.86 5.52 -14.31
CA ASP A 177 2.79 6.63 -15.26
C ASP A 177 2.09 7.84 -14.63
N ASN A 178 1.01 7.60 -13.85
CA ASN A 178 0.34 8.65 -13.10
C ASN A 178 1.27 9.35 -12.10
N ILE A 179 2.04 8.60 -11.29
CA ILE A 179 2.96 9.22 -10.30
C ILE A 179 4.17 9.90 -10.94
N GLU A 180 4.52 9.58 -12.19
CA GLU A 180 5.61 10.20 -12.94
C GLU A 180 5.17 11.46 -13.71
N SER A 181 3.86 11.68 -13.89
CA SER A 181 3.32 12.92 -14.46
C SER A 181 3.65 14.12 -13.57
N GLU A 182 3.64 15.34 -14.13
CA GLU A 182 3.88 16.55 -13.34
C GLU A 182 2.88 16.69 -12.20
N PHE A 183 1.62 16.44 -12.45
CA PHE A 183 0.58 16.44 -11.42
C PHE A 183 0.82 15.34 -10.36
N GLY A 184 1.19 14.14 -10.78
CA GLY A 184 1.50 13.04 -9.86
C GLY A 184 2.72 13.31 -8.98
N LYS A 185 3.76 13.97 -9.51
CA LYS A 185 4.91 14.41 -8.72
C LYS A 185 4.49 15.40 -7.63
N GLN A 186 3.64 16.37 -7.99
CA GLN A 186 3.09 17.33 -7.02
C GLN A 186 2.24 16.64 -5.95
N LEU A 187 1.35 15.74 -6.34
CA LEU A 187 0.54 14.97 -5.38
C LEU A 187 1.38 14.14 -4.41
N ARG A 188 2.45 13.52 -4.89
CA ARG A 188 3.37 12.75 -4.04
C ARG A 188 4.14 13.63 -3.06
N MET A 189 4.59 14.78 -3.50
CA MET A 189 5.25 15.77 -2.64
C MET A 189 4.28 16.25 -1.55
N ASN A 190 3.06 16.62 -1.96
CA ASN A 190 2.02 17.05 -1.02
C ASN A 190 1.67 15.93 -0.01
N ARG A 191 1.58 14.67 -0.46
CA ARG A 191 1.36 13.55 0.45
C ARG A 191 2.46 13.41 1.50
N SER A 192 3.74 13.50 1.08
CA SER A 192 4.86 13.42 2.01
C SER A 192 4.77 14.54 3.06
N ILE A 193 4.50 15.77 2.64
CA ILE A 193 4.37 16.91 3.55
C ILE A 193 3.16 16.75 4.48
N GLN A 194 1.99 16.46 3.92
CA GLN A 194 0.72 16.47 4.65
C GLN A 194 0.54 15.24 5.54
N VAL A 195 0.74 14.04 4.99
CA VAL A 195 0.48 12.79 5.73
C VAL A 195 1.60 12.49 6.72
N GLU A 196 2.85 12.60 6.30
CA GLU A 196 4.00 12.36 7.19
C GLU A 196 4.08 13.46 8.25
N GLY A 197 3.77 14.73 7.87
CA GLY A 197 3.63 15.84 8.80
C GLY A 197 2.54 15.61 9.84
N ALA A 198 1.35 15.15 9.43
CA ALA A 198 0.27 14.82 10.36
C ALA A 198 0.67 13.72 11.35
N PHE A 199 1.33 12.65 10.87
CA PHE A 199 1.84 11.61 11.76
C PHE A 199 2.94 12.10 12.69
N ALA A 200 3.83 12.98 12.22
CA ALA A 200 4.89 13.56 13.06
C ALA A 200 4.29 14.41 14.18
N VAL A 201 3.37 15.32 13.89
CA VAL A 201 2.67 16.14 14.89
C VAL A 201 1.96 15.27 15.92
N ILE A 202 1.15 14.29 15.46
CA ILE A 202 0.41 13.41 16.38
C ILE A 202 1.36 12.63 17.29
N LYS A 203 2.45 12.08 16.75
CA LYS A 203 3.38 11.23 17.51
C LYS A 203 4.31 12.03 18.40
N GLU A 204 4.93 13.09 17.87
CA GLU A 204 5.99 13.82 18.54
C GLU A 204 5.46 14.98 19.38
N ASP A 205 4.66 15.87 18.80
CA ASP A 205 4.18 17.06 19.48
C ASP A 205 3.05 16.72 20.46
N MET A 206 2.09 15.91 20.01
CA MET A 206 0.97 15.46 20.83
C MET A 206 1.26 14.22 21.66
N LYS A 207 2.47 13.65 21.57
CA LYS A 207 2.97 12.53 22.40
C LYS A 207 2.20 11.21 22.25
N LEU A 208 1.54 10.96 21.12
CA LEU A 208 0.89 9.67 20.85
C LEU A 208 1.90 8.60 20.40
N ARG A 209 2.91 8.33 21.21
CA ARG A 209 3.88 7.25 20.99
C ARG A 209 3.36 5.90 21.44
N LYS A 210 2.43 5.89 22.39
CA LYS A 210 1.83 4.70 22.97
C LYS A 210 0.36 4.96 23.31
N LEU A 211 -0.51 4.04 22.90
CA LEU A 211 -1.93 4.08 23.26
C LEU A 211 -2.10 3.96 24.78
N LYS A 212 -2.93 4.80 25.37
CA LYS A 212 -3.23 4.82 26.81
C LYS A 212 -4.39 3.90 27.17
N VAL A 213 -5.25 3.60 26.19
CA VAL A 213 -6.45 2.76 26.34
C VAL A 213 -6.28 1.43 25.61
N ARG A 214 -7.19 0.48 25.86
CA ARG A 214 -7.21 -0.85 25.30
C ARG A 214 -8.59 -1.14 24.67
N GLY A 215 -8.61 -2.07 23.73
CA GLY A 215 -9.78 -2.43 22.97
C GLY A 215 -10.08 -1.47 21.82
N LYS A 216 -10.52 -2.02 20.71
CA LYS A 216 -10.70 -1.33 19.42
C LYS A 216 -11.51 -0.04 19.54
N ASN A 217 -12.64 -0.10 20.24
CA ASN A 217 -13.54 1.06 20.33
C ASN A 217 -12.92 2.21 21.16
N SER A 218 -12.23 1.88 22.27
CA SER A 218 -11.56 2.88 23.09
C SER A 218 -10.37 3.50 22.34
N VAL A 219 -9.58 2.68 21.65
CA VAL A 219 -8.49 3.15 20.80
C VAL A 219 -9.00 4.05 19.68
N LYS A 220 -10.12 3.69 19.01
CA LYS A 220 -10.75 4.59 18.02
C LYS A 220 -11.09 5.95 18.61
N ARG A 221 -11.66 6.00 19.83
CA ARG A 221 -11.99 7.26 20.49
C ARG A 221 -10.74 8.07 20.83
N GLU A 222 -9.71 7.42 21.36
CA GLU A 222 -8.43 8.08 21.64
C GLU A 222 -7.85 8.71 20.36
N ILE A 223 -7.78 7.96 19.26
CA ILE A 223 -7.32 8.46 17.96
C ILE A 223 -8.20 9.61 17.44
N ALA A 224 -9.53 9.52 17.61
CA ALA A 224 -10.44 10.60 17.23
C ALA A 224 -10.06 11.93 17.88
N LEU A 225 -9.80 11.91 19.20
CA LEU A 225 -9.41 13.11 19.92
C LEU A 225 -8.11 13.72 19.38
N PHE A 226 -7.12 12.88 19.03
CA PHE A 226 -5.89 13.36 18.41
C PHE A 226 -6.12 13.96 17.02
N CYS A 227 -6.98 13.34 16.20
CA CYS A 227 -7.32 13.87 14.87
C CYS A 227 -8.06 15.21 14.97
N ILE A 228 -8.99 15.33 15.90
CA ILE A 228 -9.71 16.60 16.17
C ILE A 228 -8.75 17.68 16.64
N ALA A 229 -7.92 17.38 17.62
CA ALA A 229 -6.93 18.35 18.14
C ALA A 229 -5.91 18.75 17.08
N TYR A 230 -5.47 17.81 16.22
CA TYR A 230 -4.61 18.11 15.08
C TYR A 230 -5.29 19.11 14.13
N ASN A 231 -6.53 18.84 13.73
CA ASN A 231 -7.27 19.70 12.83
C ASN A 231 -7.51 21.08 13.43
N PHE A 232 -7.80 21.14 14.73
CA PHE A 232 -8.00 22.41 15.43
C PHE A 232 -6.72 23.27 15.45
N ASN A 233 -5.57 22.65 15.71
CA ASN A 233 -4.28 23.36 15.66
C ASN A 233 -3.90 23.85 14.24
N ARG A 234 -4.50 23.28 13.20
CA ARG A 234 -4.30 23.73 11.81
C ARG A 234 -5.23 24.89 11.42
N TYR A 235 -6.34 25.04 12.14
CA TYR A 235 -7.32 26.10 11.88
C TYR A 235 -6.89 27.44 12.47
N ILE A 236 -6.14 27.42 13.56
CA ILE A 236 -5.59 28.61 14.23
C ILE A 236 -4.31 29.06 13.54
#